data_e13e1a411e74f61f148973bb9be13c7c
#
_entry.id   e13e1a411e74f61f148973bb9be13c7c
#
_cell.length_a   1.000
_cell.length_b   1.000
_cell.length_c   1.000
_cell.angle_alpha   90.00
_cell.angle_beta   90.00
_cell.angle_gamma   90.00
#
_symmetry.space_group_name_H-M   'P 1'
#
loop_
_entity.id
_entity.type
_entity.pdbx_description
1 polymer ?
#
loop_
_entity_poly.entity_id
_entity_poly.type
_entity_poly.pdbx_seq_one_letter_code
_entity_poly.pdbx_strand_id
1 'polypeptide(L)'
;VAEELRDLGISVELRDADADFVRSATQDPPTVVLPMLHGALGEDGALRTVLQMLDLPYVGTEARACRTAFDKPIANGVAESAGLVVPPSVVLGHSTFRDLGAAALLDGVVAALGLPLAVQPARGGSALGVSIVHEAADLPSAMVACFAYGEDALLQTYVAGTEVAVSVVDTGDGPVALPPVEIVPDGEFYDYQARYTAGATEFFVPARLDADVIAAVSQAAVTAHQALGLRDLSRTDLIVDASGRATFLEVNVAPGMTETSLFPLAVTGAGLTLGGVVSQLLERALAR
;
A
#
# COMPACT_ATOMS: atom_id res chain seq x y z
N VAL A 1 13.56 8.69 -11.31
CA VAL A 1 12.39 9.46 -11.80
C VAL A 1 12.80 10.86 -12.23
N ALA A 2 13.37 11.72 -11.37
CA ALA A 2 13.68 13.10 -11.74
C ALA A 2 14.66 13.21 -12.91
N GLU A 3 15.66 12.36 -12.98
CA GLU A 3 16.62 12.31 -14.10
C GLU A 3 15.94 11.88 -15.40
N GLU A 4 15.13 10.82 -15.37
CA GLU A 4 14.39 10.35 -16.55
C GLU A 4 13.40 11.42 -17.07
N LEU A 5 12.74 12.17 -16.18
CA LEU A 5 11.88 13.27 -16.61
C LEU A 5 12.67 14.43 -17.26
N ARG A 6 13.87 14.74 -16.73
CA ARG A 6 14.75 15.74 -17.34
C ARG A 6 15.26 15.30 -18.71
N ASP A 7 15.56 14.02 -18.87
CA ASP A 7 15.94 13.42 -20.16
C ASP A 7 14.81 13.51 -21.20
N LEU A 8 13.56 13.50 -20.72
CA LEU A 8 12.37 13.77 -21.55
C LEU A 8 12.12 15.26 -21.80
N GLY A 9 12.99 16.16 -21.30
CA GLY A 9 12.86 17.61 -21.48
C GLY A 9 11.91 18.29 -20.49
N ILE A 10 11.50 17.59 -19.44
CA ILE A 10 10.62 18.14 -18.39
C ILE A 10 11.49 18.84 -17.33
N SER A 11 11.18 20.10 -17.03
CA SER A 11 11.85 20.82 -15.93
C SER A 11 11.40 20.28 -14.59
N VAL A 12 12.33 19.78 -13.77
CA VAL A 12 12.04 19.17 -12.47
C VAL A 12 12.79 19.89 -11.37
N GLU A 13 12.04 20.42 -10.42
CA GLU A 13 12.54 20.95 -9.15
C GLU A 13 12.23 19.95 -8.03
N LEU A 14 13.18 19.71 -7.15
CA LEU A 14 12.99 18.90 -5.93
C LEU A 14 12.74 19.82 -4.75
N ARG A 15 11.65 19.61 -4.03
CA ARG A 15 11.28 20.33 -2.81
C ARG A 15 10.94 19.35 -1.70
N ASP A 16 11.38 19.64 -0.48
CA ASP A 16 10.95 18.90 0.69
C ASP A 16 9.54 19.32 1.15
N ALA A 17 8.79 18.41 1.72
CA ALA A 17 7.51 18.71 2.35
C ALA A 17 7.73 19.14 3.81
N ASP A 18 8.38 20.28 3.98
CA ASP A 18 8.74 20.86 5.27
C ASP A 18 7.86 22.09 5.64
N ALA A 19 8.23 22.79 6.71
CA ALA A 19 7.51 23.97 7.19
C ALA A 19 7.46 25.13 6.17
N ASP A 20 8.38 25.17 5.21
CA ASP A 20 8.47 26.22 4.20
C ASP A 20 7.71 25.86 2.91
N PHE A 21 7.29 24.60 2.76
CA PHE A 21 6.64 24.13 1.53
C PHE A 21 5.43 24.97 1.11
N VAL A 22 4.48 25.21 2.01
CA VAL A 22 3.25 25.97 1.71
C VAL A 22 3.59 27.39 1.26
N ARG A 23 4.53 28.06 1.94
CA ARG A 23 4.97 29.41 1.59
C ARG A 23 5.64 29.46 0.23
N SER A 24 6.60 28.56 -0.02
CA SER A 24 7.33 28.52 -1.28
C SER A 24 6.41 28.16 -2.45
N ALA A 25 5.51 27.18 -2.28
CA ALA A 25 4.55 26.79 -3.30
C ALA A 25 3.50 27.89 -3.61
N THR A 26 3.22 28.78 -2.64
CA THR A 26 2.34 29.93 -2.85
C THR A 26 3.07 31.08 -3.57
N GLN A 27 4.35 31.31 -3.28
CA GLN A 27 5.14 32.37 -3.89
C GLN A 27 5.61 32.03 -5.30
N ASP A 28 5.94 30.77 -5.53
CA ASP A 28 6.40 30.22 -6.80
C ASP A 28 5.69 28.88 -7.05
N PRO A 29 4.42 28.92 -7.53
CA PRO A 29 3.60 27.73 -7.68
C PRO A 29 4.17 26.81 -8.76
N PRO A 30 4.39 25.52 -8.46
CA PRO A 30 4.75 24.54 -9.47
C PRO A 30 3.58 24.31 -10.44
N THR A 31 3.88 24.02 -11.70
CA THR A 31 2.87 23.69 -12.71
C THR A 31 2.09 22.43 -12.33
N VAL A 32 2.78 21.42 -11.75
CA VAL A 32 2.21 20.17 -11.26
C VAL A 32 3.12 19.59 -10.17
N VAL A 33 2.53 18.92 -9.20
CA VAL A 33 3.27 18.26 -8.11
C VAL A 33 3.21 16.74 -8.29
N LEU A 34 4.37 16.09 -8.19
CA LEU A 34 4.50 14.64 -8.07
C LEU A 34 4.92 14.32 -6.61
N PRO A 35 3.99 13.96 -5.73
CA PRO A 35 4.31 13.67 -4.34
C PRO A 35 4.98 12.29 -4.20
N MET A 36 6.27 12.29 -3.83
CA MET A 36 7.12 11.10 -3.70
C MET A 36 7.48 10.87 -2.22
N LEU A 37 6.45 10.74 -1.38
CA LEU A 37 6.59 10.60 0.07
C LEU A 37 5.96 9.28 0.53
N HIS A 38 6.60 8.65 1.51
CA HIS A 38 6.13 7.42 2.16
C HIS A 38 5.65 7.67 3.59
N GLY A 39 4.93 6.70 4.13
CA GLY A 39 4.36 6.78 5.47
C GLY A 39 3.17 7.76 5.54
N ALA A 40 2.78 8.13 6.76
CA ALA A 40 1.55 8.89 6.98
C ALA A 40 1.46 10.14 6.10
N LEU A 41 2.49 11.00 6.09
CA LEU A 41 2.47 12.26 5.33
C LEU A 41 2.23 12.06 3.83
N GLY A 42 2.74 10.97 3.25
CA GLY A 42 2.57 10.65 1.82
C GLY A 42 1.27 9.89 1.51
N GLU A 43 0.69 9.18 2.49
CA GLU A 43 -0.32 8.17 2.23
C GLU A 43 -1.67 8.45 2.90
N ASP A 44 -1.71 9.21 4.02
CA ASP A 44 -2.93 9.49 4.80
C ASP A 44 -3.84 10.56 4.20
N GLY A 45 -3.41 11.22 3.13
CA GLY A 45 -4.13 12.29 2.45
C GLY A 45 -3.92 13.70 3.02
N ALA A 46 -3.09 13.87 4.05
CA ALA A 46 -2.83 15.19 4.63
C ALA A 46 -2.17 16.13 3.61
N LEU A 47 -1.07 15.70 2.99
CA LEU A 47 -0.40 16.49 1.94
C LEU A 47 -1.34 16.77 0.75
N ARG A 48 -2.14 15.76 0.35
CA ARG A 48 -3.12 15.94 -0.75
C ARG A 48 -4.15 17.01 -0.42
N THR A 49 -4.58 17.10 0.85
CA THR A 49 -5.47 18.17 1.32
C THR A 49 -4.80 19.55 1.18
N VAL A 50 -3.51 19.66 1.50
CA VAL A 50 -2.75 20.90 1.33
C VAL A 50 -2.65 21.28 -0.14
N LEU A 51 -2.32 20.33 -1.03
CA LEU A 51 -2.24 20.59 -2.46
C LEU A 51 -3.59 21.04 -3.04
N GLN A 52 -4.69 20.42 -2.62
CA GLN A 52 -6.05 20.82 -2.99
C GLN A 52 -6.41 22.23 -2.48
N MET A 53 -6.02 22.54 -1.24
CA MET A 53 -6.24 23.89 -0.66
C MET A 53 -5.47 24.99 -1.41
N LEU A 54 -4.31 24.66 -1.96
CA LEU A 54 -3.47 25.56 -2.76
C LEU A 54 -3.87 25.58 -4.25
N ASP A 55 -4.87 24.81 -4.64
CA ASP A 55 -5.31 24.64 -6.04
C ASP A 55 -4.15 24.20 -6.98
N LEU A 56 -3.26 23.36 -6.47
CA LEU A 56 -2.11 22.84 -7.21
C LEU A 56 -2.47 21.51 -7.87
N PRO A 57 -2.30 21.38 -9.21
CA PRO A 57 -2.40 20.08 -9.87
C PRO A 57 -1.39 19.09 -9.31
N TYR A 58 -1.79 17.84 -9.09
CA TYR A 58 -0.88 16.80 -8.58
C TYR A 58 -1.24 15.42 -9.10
N VAL A 59 -0.22 14.56 -9.18
CA VAL A 59 -0.35 13.13 -9.49
C VAL A 59 -0.73 12.37 -8.23
N GLY A 60 -1.63 11.43 -8.39
CA GLY A 60 -2.03 10.46 -7.36
C GLY A 60 -3.44 10.68 -6.82
N THR A 61 -3.78 9.81 -5.90
CA THR A 61 -5.10 9.68 -5.29
C THR A 61 -5.49 10.92 -4.47
N GLU A 62 -6.77 11.27 -4.48
CA GLU A 62 -7.32 12.39 -3.71
C GLU A 62 -7.29 12.13 -2.20
N ALA A 63 -7.25 13.21 -1.42
CA ALA A 63 -7.11 13.17 0.03
C ALA A 63 -8.15 12.27 0.72
N ARG A 64 -9.40 12.25 0.27
CA ARG A 64 -10.46 11.42 0.84
C ARG A 64 -10.18 9.92 0.63
N ALA A 65 -9.86 9.56 -0.60
CA ALA A 65 -9.56 8.17 -0.95
C ALA A 65 -8.25 7.69 -0.33
N CYS A 66 -7.23 8.57 -0.20
CA CYS A 66 -6.02 8.27 0.57
C CYS A 66 -6.35 7.89 2.02
N ARG A 67 -7.18 8.66 2.72
CA ARG A 67 -7.61 8.35 4.09
C ARG A 67 -8.31 7.00 4.19
N THR A 68 -9.18 6.69 3.22
CA THR A 68 -9.87 5.39 3.17
C THR A 68 -8.88 4.24 2.95
N ALA A 69 -7.94 4.40 2.01
CA ALA A 69 -6.94 3.38 1.69
C ALA A 69 -5.90 3.17 2.81
N PHE A 70 -5.55 4.23 3.54
CA PHE A 70 -4.57 4.18 4.63
C PHE A 70 -5.10 3.50 5.90
N ASP A 71 -6.43 3.45 6.08
CA ASP A 71 -7.11 2.74 7.17
C ASP A 71 -7.44 1.32 6.72
N LYS A 72 -6.59 0.34 7.08
CA LYS A 72 -6.71 -1.05 6.62
C LYS A 72 -8.09 -1.67 6.90
N PRO A 73 -8.68 -1.54 8.11
CA PRO A 73 -10.04 -2.01 8.39
C PRO A 73 -11.09 -1.43 7.42
N ILE A 74 -11.00 -0.13 7.14
CA ILE A 74 -11.95 0.52 6.21
C ILE A 74 -11.68 0.06 4.79
N ALA A 75 -10.43 0.01 4.36
CA ALA A 75 -10.04 -0.47 3.03
C ALA A 75 -10.49 -1.92 2.81
N ASN A 76 -10.33 -2.80 3.81
CA ASN A 76 -10.79 -4.19 3.78
C ASN A 76 -12.31 -4.27 3.60
N GLY A 77 -13.09 -3.47 4.35
CA GLY A 77 -14.55 -3.44 4.21
C GLY A 77 -15.02 -2.97 2.83
N VAL A 78 -14.32 -1.99 2.23
CA VAL A 78 -14.59 -1.56 0.85
C VAL A 78 -14.22 -2.64 -0.15
N ALA A 79 -13.06 -3.27 0.01
CA ALA A 79 -12.59 -4.37 -0.86
C ALA A 79 -13.56 -5.58 -0.80
N GLU A 80 -13.98 -5.98 0.39
CA GLU A 80 -14.96 -7.06 0.57
C GLU A 80 -16.30 -6.72 -0.07
N SER A 81 -16.78 -5.48 0.09
CA SER A 81 -18.02 -5.02 -0.56
C SER A 81 -17.93 -5.00 -2.08
N ALA A 82 -16.73 -4.90 -2.64
CA ALA A 82 -16.46 -5.00 -4.07
C ALA A 82 -16.26 -6.46 -4.55
N GLY A 83 -16.41 -7.44 -3.67
CA GLY A 83 -16.31 -8.87 -3.97
C GLY A 83 -14.90 -9.45 -3.87
N LEU A 84 -13.92 -8.70 -3.32
CA LEU A 84 -12.60 -9.23 -3.05
C LEU A 84 -12.61 -10.09 -1.78
N VAL A 85 -11.78 -11.12 -1.75
CA VAL A 85 -11.55 -11.92 -0.55
C VAL A 85 -10.62 -11.15 0.38
N VAL A 86 -11.04 -10.97 1.64
CA VAL A 86 -10.23 -10.37 2.70
C VAL A 86 -10.08 -11.35 3.86
N PRO A 87 -8.99 -11.30 4.65
CA PRO A 87 -8.87 -12.15 5.82
C PRO A 87 -9.91 -11.78 6.89
N PRO A 88 -10.56 -12.75 7.55
CA PRO A 88 -11.33 -12.47 8.75
C PRO A 88 -10.51 -11.69 9.77
N SER A 89 -11.09 -10.65 10.35
CA SER A 89 -10.34 -9.74 11.22
C SER A 89 -11.15 -9.15 12.36
N VAL A 90 -10.43 -8.69 13.37
CA VAL A 90 -10.94 -7.93 14.51
C VAL A 90 -10.07 -6.70 14.71
N VAL A 91 -10.68 -5.56 15.00
CA VAL A 91 -9.97 -4.31 15.32
C VAL A 91 -10.17 -4.00 16.80
N LEU A 92 -9.07 -3.78 17.51
CA LEU A 92 -9.10 -3.49 18.94
C LEU A 92 -8.22 -2.27 19.25
N GLY A 93 -8.83 -1.24 19.82
CA GLY A 93 -8.12 -0.06 20.27
C GLY A 93 -7.40 -0.30 21.60
N HIS A 94 -6.30 0.40 21.83
CA HIS A 94 -5.55 0.35 23.10
C HIS A 94 -6.42 0.61 24.33
N SER A 95 -7.36 1.56 24.25
CA SER A 95 -8.30 1.85 25.33
C SER A 95 -9.21 0.66 25.67
N THR A 96 -9.62 -0.13 24.67
CA THR A 96 -10.47 -1.31 24.85
C THR A 96 -9.79 -2.36 25.74
N PHE A 97 -8.49 -2.58 25.54
CA PHE A 97 -7.69 -3.50 26.37
C PHE A 97 -7.59 -3.04 27.81
N ARG A 98 -7.36 -1.74 28.01
CA ARG A 98 -7.29 -1.15 29.35
C ARG A 98 -8.63 -1.27 30.10
N ASP A 99 -9.73 -1.00 29.41
CA ASP A 99 -11.05 -0.84 30.04
C ASP A 99 -11.77 -2.19 30.23
N LEU A 100 -11.57 -3.17 29.33
CA LEU A 100 -12.24 -4.48 29.36
C LEU A 100 -11.36 -5.64 29.83
N GLY A 101 -10.04 -5.42 29.95
CA GLY A 101 -9.07 -6.44 30.37
C GLY A 101 -8.52 -7.26 29.20
N ALA A 102 -7.19 -7.32 29.09
CA ALA A 102 -6.50 -7.90 27.96
C ALA A 102 -6.72 -9.42 27.80
N ALA A 103 -6.64 -10.20 28.88
CA ALA A 103 -6.67 -11.65 28.81
C ALA A 103 -7.94 -12.19 28.14
N ALA A 104 -9.12 -11.78 28.64
CA ALA A 104 -10.40 -12.25 28.11
C ALA A 104 -10.63 -11.80 26.66
N LEU A 105 -10.16 -10.59 26.29
CA LEU A 105 -10.25 -10.10 24.91
C LEU A 105 -9.39 -10.94 23.98
N LEU A 106 -8.15 -11.24 24.35
CA LEU A 106 -7.23 -12.04 23.53
C LEU A 106 -7.71 -13.49 23.38
N ASP A 107 -8.22 -14.10 24.45
CA ASP A 107 -8.87 -15.42 24.39
C ASP A 107 -10.07 -15.39 23.41
N GLY A 108 -10.87 -14.33 23.46
CA GLY A 108 -12.00 -14.14 22.54
C GLY A 108 -11.57 -13.99 21.08
N VAL A 109 -10.48 -13.29 20.80
CA VAL A 109 -9.91 -13.16 19.46
C VAL A 109 -9.44 -14.51 18.93
N VAL A 110 -8.67 -15.27 19.74
CA VAL A 110 -8.20 -16.62 19.34
C VAL A 110 -9.39 -17.55 19.10
N ALA A 111 -10.43 -17.47 19.92
CA ALA A 111 -11.64 -18.29 19.73
C ALA A 111 -12.39 -17.92 18.44
N ALA A 112 -12.40 -16.65 18.05
CA ALA A 112 -13.11 -16.17 16.86
C ALA A 112 -12.34 -16.38 15.56
N LEU A 113 -11.02 -16.14 15.55
CA LEU A 113 -10.20 -16.11 14.33
C LEU A 113 -9.32 -17.35 14.16
N GLY A 114 -9.01 -18.07 15.25
CA GLY A 114 -8.02 -19.13 15.27
C GLY A 114 -6.58 -18.61 15.23
N LEU A 115 -5.64 -19.52 15.13
CA LEU A 115 -4.20 -19.26 14.95
C LEU A 115 -3.72 -19.96 13.67
N PRO A 116 -2.67 -19.46 12.99
CA PRO A 116 -1.90 -18.25 13.33
C PRO A 116 -2.63 -16.97 12.98
N LEU A 117 -2.20 -15.85 13.63
CA LEU A 117 -2.74 -14.49 13.41
C LEU A 117 -1.64 -13.54 12.91
N ALA A 118 -2.00 -12.66 12.01
CA ALA A 118 -1.23 -11.45 11.73
C ALA A 118 -1.76 -10.30 12.61
N VAL A 119 -0.89 -9.70 13.41
CA VAL A 119 -1.18 -8.55 14.27
C VAL A 119 -0.43 -7.35 13.71
N GLN A 120 -1.14 -6.25 13.43
CA GLN A 120 -0.55 -5.07 12.83
C GLN A 120 -1.30 -3.78 13.21
N PRO A 121 -0.65 -2.60 13.14
CA PRO A 121 -1.37 -1.34 13.28
C PRO A 121 -2.45 -1.21 12.21
N ALA A 122 -3.64 -0.73 12.60
CA ALA A 122 -4.75 -0.48 11.68
C ALA A 122 -4.39 0.56 10.61
N ARG A 123 -3.49 1.49 10.95
CA ARG A 123 -2.94 2.53 10.08
C ARG A 123 -1.42 2.47 10.10
N GLY A 124 -0.79 2.52 8.95
CA GLY A 124 0.66 2.46 8.85
C GLY A 124 1.11 1.77 7.56
N GLY A 125 2.41 1.78 7.33
CA GLY A 125 3.06 1.19 6.17
C GLY A 125 4.36 0.47 6.52
N SER A 126 5.04 -0.05 5.50
CA SER A 126 6.36 -0.70 5.60
C SER A 126 6.45 -1.86 6.61
N ALA A 127 5.35 -2.54 6.90
CA ALA A 127 5.27 -3.65 7.86
C ALA A 127 5.78 -3.31 9.29
N LEU A 128 5.77 -2.02 9.68
CA LEU A 128 6.13 -1.60 11.04
C LEU A 128 5.08 -2.07 12.04
N GLY A 129 5.54 -2.73 13.12
CA GLY A 129 4.67 -3.26 14.17
C GLY A 129 3.85 -4.49 13.76
N VAL A 130 4.17 -5.13 12.63
CA VAL A 130 3.57 -6.39 12.20
C VAL A 130 4.23 -7.56 12.94
N SER A 131 3.41 -8.50 13.39
CA SER A 131 3.86 -9.76 14.00
C SER A 131 2.97 -10.90 13.51
N ILE A 132 3.58 -12.05 13.19
CA ILE A 132 2.85 -13.29 12.96
C ILE A 132 2.88 -14.09 14.27
N VAL A 133 1.70 -14.43 14.78
CA VAL A 133 1.50 -15.08 16.07
C VAL A 133 1.01 -16.50 15.87
N HIS A 134 1.85 -17.48 16.17
CA HIS A 134 1.53 -18.91 16.06
C HIS A 134 0.92 -19.48 17.34
N GLU A 135 1.28 -18.93 18.49
CA GLU A 135 0.81 -19.39 19.78
C GLU A 135 0.12 -18.27 20.58
N ALA A 136 -0.99 -18.58 21.26
CA ALA A 136 -1.75 -17.60 22.03
C ALA A 136 -0.89 -16.89 23.10
N ALA A 137 0.12 -17.55 23.62
CA ALA A 137 1.04 -16.99 24.62
C ALA A 137 1.83 -15.77 24.11
N ASP A 138 2.08 -15.67 22.80
CA ASP A 138 2.83 -14.59 22.17
C ASP A 138 1.97 -13.36 21.82
N LEU A 139 0.64 -13.52 21.84
CA LEU A 139 -0.29 -12.48 21.44
C LEU A 139 -0.15 -11.19 22.28
N PRO A 140 0.03 -11.24 23.62
CA PRO A 140 0.24 -10.01 24.40
C PRO A 140 1.47 -9.21 23.98
N SER A 141 2.57 -9.87 23.66
CA SER A 141 3.80 -9.20 23.21
C SER A 141 3.64 -8.59 21.82
N ALA A 142 2.96 -9.28 20.90
CA ALA A 142 2.61 -8.76 19.58
C ALA A 142 1.73 -7.52 19.66
N MET A 143 0.75 -7.50 20.58
CA MET A 143 -0.10 -6.33 20.84
C MET A 143 0.70 -5.13 21.34
N VAL A 144 1.63 -5.33 22.27
CA VAL A 144 2.51 -4.26 22.77
C VAL A 144 3.37 -3.70 21.64
N ALA A 145 3.95 -4.56 20.80
CA ALA A 145 4.73 -4.14 19.63
C ALA A 145 3.87 -3.35 18.63
N CYS A 146 2.64 -3.80 18.37
CA CYS A 146 1.71 -3.13 17.49
C CYS A 146 1.33 -1.72 18.00
N PHE A 147 0.99 -1.60 19.29
CA PHE A 147 0.60 -0.31 19.90
C PHE A 147 1.75 0.70 20.02
N ALA A 148 3.00 0.29 19.82
CA ALA A 148 4.12 1.22 19.69
C ALA A 148 4.04 2.07 18.40
N TYR A 149 3.27 1.62 17.40
CA TYR A 149 3.14 2.27 16.10
C TYR A 149 1.73 2.80 15.78
N GLY A 150 0.72 2.47 16.59
CA GLY A 150 -0.66 2.92 16.36
C GLY A 150 -1.56 2.67 17.57
N GLU A 151 -2.69 3.40 17.63
CA GLU A 151 -3.64 3.27 18.73
C GLU A 151 -4.60 2.10 18.56
N ASP A 152 -4.83 1.67 17.32
CA ASP A 152 -5.72 0.57 16.95
C ASP A 152 -4.91 -0.56 16.34
N ALA A 153 -5.10 -1.77 16.84
CA ALA A 153 -4.53 -3.01 16.29
C ALA A 153 -5.57 -3.73 15.43
N LEU A 154 -5.15 -4.13 14.25
CA LEU A 154 -5.86 -5.04 13.35
C LEU A 154 -5.27 -6.45 13.56
N LEU A 155 -6.11 -7.37 14.03
CA LEU A 155 -5.79 -8.79 14.16
C LEU A 155 -6.52 -9.54 13.06
N GLN A 156 -5.78 -10.26 12.22
CA GLN A 156 -6.34 -10.97 11.06
C GLN A 156 -5.89 -12.43 11.06
N THR A 157 -6.74 -13.32 10.57
CA THR A 157 -6.31 -14.68 10.26
C THR A 157 -5.11 -14.63 9.30
N TYR A 158 -4.03 -15.30 9.65
CA TYR A 158 -2.87 -15.38 8.77
C TYR A 158 -3.19 -16.19 7.51
N VAL A 159 -2.83 -15.66 6.36
CA VAL A 159 -3.02 -16.32 5.07
C VAL A 159 -1.67 -16.78 4.56
N ALA A 160 -1.48 -18.10 4.50
CA ALA A 160 -0.28 -18.70 3.92
C ALA A 160 -0.39 -18.74 2.39
N GLY A 161 0.69 -18.40 1.70
CA GLY A 161 0.73 -18.43 0.23
C GLY A 161 1.84 -17.61 -0.36
N THR A 162 1.76 -17.39 -1.67
CA THR A 162 2.70 -16.54 -2.41
C THR A 162 2.29 -15.08 -2.29
N GLU A 163 3.18 -14.23 -1.78
CA GLU A 163 2.96 -12.79 -1.71
C GLU A 163 3.16 -12.16 -3.09
N VAL A 164 2.18 -11.38 -3.54
CA VAL A 164 2.16 -10.76 -4.87
C VAL A 164 1.75 -9.30 -4.75
N ALA A 165 2.56 -8.42 -5.33
CA ALA A 165 2.24 -7.01 -5.48
C ALA A 165 1.81 -6.71 -6.91
N VAL A 166 0.64 -6.11 -7.07
CA VAL A 166 0.11 -5.71 -8.38
C VAL A 166 -0.03 -4.20 -8.43
N SER A 167 0.79 -3.57 -9.28
CA SER A 167 0.70 -2.14 -9.54
C SER A 167 -0.38 -1.85 -10.58
N VAL A 168 -1.12 -0.77 -10.36
CA VAL A 168 -2.14 -0.28 -11.29
C VAL A 168 -1.77 1.13 -11.71
N VAL A 169 -1.90 1.42 -13.00
CA VAL A 169 -1.73 2.76 -13.58
C VAL A 169 -2.96 3.15 -14.38
N ASP A 170 -3.34 4.42 -14.34
CA ASP A 170 -4.39 4.99 -15.15
C ASP A 170 -3.89 6.28 -15.81
N THR A 171 -3.47 6.15 -17.06
CA THR A 171 -2.95 7.27 -17.87
C THR A 171 -4.01 7.98 -18.71
N GLY A 172 -5.29 7.60 -18.55
CA GLY A 172 -6.43 8.28 -19.21
C GLY A 172 -7.47 7.35 -19.79
N ASP A 173 -7.07 6.15 -20.21
CA ASP A 173 -7.96 5.17 -20.85
C ASP A 173 -8.62 4.20 -19.83
N GLY A 174 -8.42 4.48 -18.54
CA GLY A 174 -8.86 3.65 -17.41
C GLY A 174 -7.71 2.91 -16.73
N PRO A 175 -7.96 2.38 -15.51
CA PRO A 175 -6.94 1.70 -14.73
C PRO A 175 -6.55 0.35 -15.35
N VAL A 176 -5.25 0.14 -15.51
CA VAL A 176 -4.65 -1.08 -16.06
C VAL A 176 -3.66 -1.65 -15.05
N ALA A 177 -3.73 -2.95 -14.79
CA ALA A 177 -2.75 -3.66 -13.98
C ALA A 177 -1.47 -3.88 -14.77
N LEU A 178 -0.32 -3.56 -14.17
CA LEU A 178 1.00 -3.95 -14.65
C LEU A 178 1.29 -5.41 -14.27
N PRO A 179 2.32 -6.04 -14.85
CA PRO A 179 2.69 -7.41 -14.51
C PRO A 179 2.85 -7.58 -12.99
N PRO A 180 2.21 -8.58 -12.38
CA PRO A 180 2.34 -8.86 -10.95
C PRO A 180 3.79 -9.16 -10.57
N VAL A 181 4.23 -8.65 -9.43
CA VAL A 181 5.56 -8.92 -8.85
C VAL A 181 5.39 -9.92 -7.72
N GLU A 182 6.02 -11.10 -7.85
CA GLU A 182 6.11 -12.07 -6.76
C GLU A 182 7.22 -11.63 -5.81
N ILE A 183 6.95 -11.71 -4.51
CA ILE A 183 7.85 -11.32 -3.42
C ILE A 183 8.26 -12.57 -2.66
N VAL A 184 9.55 -12.85 -2.62
CA VAL A 184 10.12 -14.04 -1.94
C VAL A 184 11.14 -13.58 -0.92
N PRO A 185 10.71 -13.29 0.32
CA PRO A 185 11.64 -12.92 1.39
C PRO A 185 12.42 -14.14 1.88
N ASP A 186 13.64 -13.93 2.40
CA ASP A 186 14.42 -14.98 3.08
C ASP A 186 13.77 -15.44 4.40
N GLY A 187 12.85 -14.61 4.97
CA GLY A 187 12.13 -14.87 6.20
C GLY A 187 10.73 -15.43 5.99
N GLU A 188 9.96 -15.50 7.07
CA GLU A 188 8.57 -16.01 7.04
C GLU A 188 7.60 -15.09 6.30
N PHE A 189 7.83 -13.77 6.34
CA PHE A 189 7.02 -12.77 5.64
C PHE A 189 7.86 -11.55 5.26
N TYR A 190 7.33 -10.69 4.37
CA TYR A 190 7.99 -9.49 3.86
C TYR A 190 7.94 -8.36 4.89
N ASP A 191 8.76 -8.48 5.95
CA ASP A 191 8.86 -7.53 7.04
C ASP A 191 9.67 -6.27 6.68
N TYR A 192 9.87 -5.38 7.67
CA TYR A 192 10.65 -4.17 7.50
C TYR A 192 12.11 -4.46 7.09
N GLN A 193 12.74 -5.48 7.68
CA GLN A 193 14.13 -5.83 7.34
C GLN A 193 14.24 -6.39 5.92
N ALA A 194 13.31 -7.27 5.52
CA ALA A 194 13.24 -7.83 4.19
C ALA A 194 13.03 -6.74 3.11
N ARG A 195 12.32 -5.64 3.44
CA ARG A 195 12.08 -4.51 2.52
C ARG A 195 13.30 -3.63 2.29
N TYR A 196 14.15 -3.46 3.30
CA TYR A 196 15.25 -2.47 3.28
C TYR A 196 16.64 -3.06 3.37
N THR A 197 16.79 -4.40 3.46
CA THR A 197 18.07 -5.09 3.43
C THR A 197 18.33 -5.63 2.02
N ALA A 198 19.39 -5.15 1.39
CA ALA A 198 19.77 -5.61 0.07
C ALA A 198 20.03 -7.12 0.05
N GLY A 199 19.37 -7.84 -0.87
CA GLY A 199 19.51 -9.28 -1.04
C GLY A 199 18.67 -10.14 -0.09
N ALA A 200 17.90 -9.55 0.86
CA ALA A 200 17.01 -10.28 1.76
C ALA A 200 15.66 -10.67 1.11
N THR A 201 15.43 -10.27 -0.11
CA THR A 201 14.19 -10.57 -0.84
C THR A 201 14.49 -10.72 -2.33
N GLU A 202 13.98 -11.78 -2.93
CA GLU A 202 13.98 -11.96 -4.38
C GLU A 202 12.64 -11.53 -4.97
N PHE A 203 12.67 -10.95 -6.17
CA PHE A 203 11.49 -10.50 -6.90
C PHE A 203 11.43 -11.16 -8.28
N PHE A 204 10.25 -11.66 -8.66
CA PHE A 204 10.03 -12.24 -9.99
C PHE A 204 8.94 -11.46 -10.72
N VAL A 205 9.23 -11.05 -11.96
CA VAL A 205 8.31 -10.26 -12.80
C VAL A 205 8.26 -10.85 -14.21
N PRO A 206 7.12 -11.35 -14.68
CA PRO A 206 5.88 -11.54 -13.93
C PRO A 206 6.02 -12.58 -12.82
N ALA A 207 5.10 -12.57 -11.85
CA ALA A 207 5.00 -13.59 -10.80
C ALA A 207 4.92 -15.00 -11.40
N ARG A 208 5.54 -15.98 -10.74
CA ARG A 208 5.60 -17.40 -11.18
C ARG A 208 4.30 -18.13 -10.84
N LEU A 209 3.20 -17.63 -11.35
CA LEU A 209 1.84 -18.15 -11.18
C LEU A 209 1.25 -18.58 -12.52
N ASP A 210 0.24 -19.44 -12.48
CA ASP A 210 -0.51 -19.81 -13.66
C ASP A 210 -1.22 -18.62 -14.29
N ALA A 211 -1.42 -18.63 -15.61
CA ALA A 211 -1.96 -17.50 -16.37
C ALA A 211 -3.35 -17.04 -15.86
N ASP A 212 -4.21 -17.99 -15.46
CA ASP A 212 -5.52 -17.67 -14.92
C ASP A 212 -5.43 -16.99 -13.55
N VAL A 213 -4.44 -17.36 -12.74
CA VAL A 213 -4.18 -16.73 -11.43
C VAL A 213 -3.60 -15.33 -11.63
N ILE A 214 -2.66 -15.14 -12.58
CA ILE A 214 -2.17 -13.82 -12.97
C ILE A 214 -3.31 -12.90 -13.40
N ALA A 215 -4.23 -13.39 -14.23
CA ALA A 215 -5.39 -12.62 -14.64
C ALA A 215 -6.31 -12.27 -13.45
N ALA A 216 -6.50 -13.21 -12.51
CA ALA A 216 -7.32 -12.99 -11.32
C ALA A 216 -6.73 -11.96 -10.37
N VAL A 217 -5.40 -12.02 -10.06
CA VAL A 217 -4.75 -11.02 -9.19
C VAL A 217 -4.70 -9.64 -9.84
N SER A 218 -4.50 -9.57 -11.17
CA SER A 218 -4.54 -8.32 -11.93
C SER A 218 -5.93 -7.70 -11.87
N GLN A 219 -6.99 -8.48 -12.07
CA GLN A 219 -8.37 -7.99 -11.96
C GLN A 219 -8.70 -7.57 -10.53
N ALA A 220 -8.24 -8.30 -9.52
CA ALA A 220 -8.44 -7.94 -8.11
C ALA A 220 -7.81 -6.57 -7.79
N ALA A 221 -6.61 -6.29 -8.28
CA ALA A 221 -5.95 -5.00 -8.07
C ALA A 221 -6.69 -3.84 -8.75
N VAL A 222 -7.17 -4.03 -9.99
CA VAL A 222 -8.00 -3.03 -10.69
C VAL A 222 -9.30 -2.80 -9.93
N THR A 223 -9.95 -3.87 -9.45
CA THR A 223 -11.17 -3.78 -8.64
C THR A 223 -10.93 -2.99 -7.34
N ALA A 224 -9.84 -3.27 -6.62
CA ALA A 224 -9.46 -2.52 -5.41
C ALA A 224 -9.23 -1.04 -5.73
N HIS A 225 -8.47 -0.75 -6.79
CA HIS A 225 -8.20 0.62 -7.24
C HIS A 225 -9.49 1.39 -7.50
N GLN A 226 -10.43 0.81 -8.22
CA GLN A 226 -11.72 1.45 -8.56
C GLN A 226 -12.63 1.58 -7.34
N ALA A 227 -12.78 0.51 -6.55
CA ALA A 227 -13.67 0.49 -5.39
C ALA A 227 -13.27 1.50 -4.31
N LEU A 228 -11.96 1.67 -4.08
CA LEU A 228 -11.42 2.66 -3.15
C LEU A 228 -11.38 4.08 -3.72
N GLY A 229 -11.76 4.28 -4.99
CA GLY A 229 -11.75 5.57 -5.66
C GLY A 229 -10.33 6.12 -5.85
N LEU A 230 -9.38 5.24 -6.11
CA LEU A 230 -7.98 5.63 -6.32
C LEU A 230 -7.80 6.25 -7.70
N ARG A 231 -6.70 6.97 -7.87
CA ARG A 231 -6.42 7.76 -9.08
C ARG A 231 -4.94 7.64 -9.45
N ASP A 232 -4.69 7.64 -10.75
CA ASP A 232 -3.38 7.68 -11.41
C ASP A 232 -2.55 6.41 -11.19
N LEU A 233 -2.20 6.07 -9.96
CA LEU A 233 -1.41 4.89 -9.63
C LEU A 233 -1.73 4.35 -8.24
N SER A 234 -1.55 3.06 -8.07
CA SER A 234 -1.59 2.36 -6.78
C SER A 234 -0.83 1.04 -6.86
N ARG A 235 -0.59 0.41 -5.71
CA ARG A 235 -0.12 -0.96 -5.62
C ARG A 235 -1.03 -1.72 -4.64
N THR A 236 -1.54 -2.85 -5.07
CA THR A 236 -2.33 -3.76 -4.24
C THR A 236 -1.48 -4.95 -3.86
N ASP A 237 -1.41 -5.25 -2.58
CA ASP A 237 -0.68 -6.39 -2.03
C ASP A 237 -1.68 -7.53 -1.72
N LEU A 238 -1.39 -8.72 -2.22
CA LEU A 238 -2.24 -9.90 -2.22
C LEU A 238 -1.45 -11.12 -1.76
N ILE A 239 -2.12 -12.09 -1.15
CA ILE A 239 -1.58 -13.45 -0.98
C ILE A 239 -2.37 -14.40 -1.89
N VAL A 240 -1.66 -15.24 -2.63
CA VAL A 240 -2.22 -16.31 -3.44
C VAL A 240 -1.98 -17.64 -2.73
N ASP A 241 -3.06 -18.28 -2.29
CA ASP A 241 -2.98 -19.59 -1.61
C ASP A 241 -2.71 -20.75 -2.60
N ALA A 242 -2.47 -21.94 -2.06
CA ALA A 242 -2.18 -23.14 -2.85
C ALA A 242 -3.31 -23.56 -3.83
N SER A 243 -4.53 -23.03 -3.66
CA SER A 243 -5.65 -23.24 -4.59
C SER A 243 -5.71 -22.21 -5.72
N GLY A 244 -4.80 -21.22 -5.71
CA GLY A 244 -4.79 -20.10 -6.66
C GLY A 244 -5.74 -18.97 -6.29
N ARG A 245 -6.34 -18.99 -5.09
CA ARG A 245 -7.25 -17.94 -4.64
C ARG A 245 -6.45 -16.75 -4.10
N ALA A 246 -6.73 -15.57 -4.63
CA ALA A 246 -6.13 -14.32 -4.19
C ALA A 246 -6.89 -13.73 -2.99
N THR A 247 -6.16 -13.32 -1.94
CA THR A 247 -6.67 -12.63 -0.77
C THR A 247 -6.06 -11.24 -0.71
N PHE A 248 -6.89 -10.20 -0.63
CA PHE A 248 -6.48 -8.82 -0.52
C PHE A 248 -5.93 -8.54 0.89
N LEU A 249 -4.76 -7.89 0.97
CA LEU A 249 -4.16 -7.47 2.23
C LEU A 249 -4.27 -5.97 2.44
N GLU A 250 -3.74 -5.19 1.50
CA GLU A 250 -3.72 -3.73 1.56
C GLU A 250 -3.56 -3.11 0.17
N VAL A 251 -3.79 -1.80 0.09
CA VAL A 251 -3.45 -0.99 -1.07
C VAL A 251 -2.58 0.19 -0.67
N ASN A 252 -1.57 0.48 -1.48
CA ASN A 252 -0.67 1.61 -1.30
C ASN A 252 -0.93 2.66 -2.39
N VAL A 253 -1.19 3.91 -1.98
CA VAL A 253 -1.48 5.06 -2.86
C VAL A 253 -0.23 5.86 -3.24
N ALA A 254 0.91 5.56 -2.64
CA ALA A 254 2.21 6.19 -2.89
C ALA A 254 3.33 5.12 -2.93
N PRO A 255 3.27 4.18 -3.89
CA PRO A 255 4.27 3.11 -3.97
C PRO A 255 5.67 3.68 -4.18
N GLY A 256 6.68 2.97 -3.66
CA GLY A 256 8.09 3.33 -3.81
C GLY A 256 8.52 3.41 -5.28
N MET A 257 9.44 4.34 -5.56
CA MET A 257 9.91 4.65 -6.91
C MET A 257 11.43 4.52 -7.07
N THR A 258 12.10 3.80 -6.15
CA THR A 258 13.52 3.45 -6.31
C THR A 258 13.65 2.24 -7.26
N GLU A 259 14.84 2.00 -7.77
CA GLU A 259 15.10 0.90 -8.73
C GLU A 259 14.70 -0.49 -8.18
N THR A 260 14.75 -0.68 -6.87
CA THR A 260 14.38 -1.93 -6.20
C THR A 260 12.92 -1.94 -5.71
N SER A 261 12.16 -0.88 -5.97
CA SER A 261 10.76 -0.80 -5.57
C SER A 261 9.85 -1.58 -6.53
N LEU A 262 8.77 -2.14 -6.00
CA LEU A 262 7.84 -3.02 -6.71
C LEU A 262 7.16 -2.33 -7.90
N PHE A 263 6.86 -1.03 -7.81
CA PHE A 263 6.22 -0.28 -8.90
C PHE A 263 7.15 -0.13 -10.11
N PRO A 264 8.40 0.37 -10.00
CA PRO A 264 9.36 0.40 -11.10
C PRO A 264 9.67 -0.98 -11.69
N LEU A 265 9.75 -2.03 -10.86
CA LEU A 265 9.93 -3.40 -11.34
C LEU A 265 8.77 -3.84 -12.24
N ALA A 266 7.52 -3.55 -11.84
CA ALA A 266 6.34 -3.86 -12.64
C ALA A 266 6.30 -3.06 -13.95
N VAL A 267 6.68 -1.76 -13.91
CA VAL A 267 6.79 -0.90 -15.11
C VAL A 267 7.80 -1.48 -16.10
N THR A 268 9.00 -1.85 -15.61
CA THR A 268 10.04 -2.47 -16.45
C THR A 268 9.57 -3.83 -16.99
N GLY A 269 8.91 -4.64 -16.17
CA GLY A 269 8.32 -5.92 -16.58
C GLY A 269 7.26 -5.79 -17.68
N ALA A 270 6.60 -4.63 -17.76
CA ALA A 270 5.68 -4.30 -18.86
C ALA A 270 6.39 -3.79 -20.13
N GLY A 271 7.72 -3.68 -20.13
CA GLY A 271 8.48 -3.10 -21.23
C GLY A 271 8.35 -1.57 -21.34
N LEU A 272 7.92 -0.91 -20.25
CA LEU A 272 7.76 0.54 -20.16
C LEU A 272 8.96 1.18 -19.44
N THR A 273 9.10 2.50 -19.56
CA THR A 273 10.05 3.29 -18.77
C THR A 273 9.31 4.04 -17.68
N LEU A 274 9.94 4.15 -16.51
CA LEU A 274 9.31 4.85 -15.37
C LEU A 274 9.06 6.33 -15.68
N GLY A 275 10.03 7.00 -16.33
CA GLY A 275 9.85 8.38 -16.78
C GLY A 275 8.71 8.54 -17.78
N GLY A 276 8.54 7.58 -18.71
CA GLY A 276 7.43 7.61 -19.67
C GLY A 276 6.05 7.48 -19.01
N VAL A 277 5.91 6.55 -18.07
CA VAL A 277 4.65 6.39 -17.30
C VAL A 277 4.37 7.65 -16.48
N VAL A 278 5.37 8.15 -15.75
CA VAL A 278 5.20 9.34 -14.90
C VAL A 278 4.89 10.58 -15.73
N SER A 279 5.53 10.75 -16.92
CA SER A 279 5.21 11.86 -17.83
C SER A 279 3.73 11.87 -18.23
N GLN A 280 3.15 10.73 -18.59
CA GLN A 280 1.73 10.61 -18.92
C GLN A 280 0.83 10.94 -17.71
N LEU A 281 1.22 10.51 -16.49
CA LEU A 281 0.49 10.84 -15.27
C LEU A 281 0.54 12.36 -14.96
N LEU A 282 1.67 13.03 -15.23
CA LEU A 282 1.82 14.48 -15.09
C LEU A 282 0.90 15.21 -16.09
N GLU A 283 0.88 14.82 -17.37
CA GLU A 283 -0.01 15.36 -18.38
C GLU A 283 -1.47 15.21 -17.98
N ARG A 284 -1.85 14.02 -17.48
CA ARG A 284 -3.20 13.78 -16.98
C ARG A 284 -3.55 14.66 -15.77
N ALA A 285 -2.61 14.86 -14.85
CA ALA A 285 -2.83 15.74 -13.70
C ALA A 285 -3.08 17.20 -14.12
N LEU A 286 -2.40 17.65 -15.17
CA LEU A 286 -2.58 19.00 -15.75
C LEU A 286 -3.89 19.16 -16.53
N ALA A 287 -4.46 18.10 -17.04
CA ALA A 287 -5.70 18.12 -17.81
C ALA A 287 -6.98 18.15 -16.92
N ARG A 288 -6.82 18.00 -15.62
CA ARG A 288 -7.89 18.05 -14.59
C ARG A 288 -8.00 19.44 -13.99
#